data_4472deec08a2eb22aef3bd0c20f9979e
#
_entry.id   4472deec08a2eb22aef3bd0c20f9979e
#
_cell.length_a   1.000
_cell.length_b   1.000
_cell.length_c   1.000
_cell.angle_alpha   90.00
_cell.angle_beta   90.00
_cell.angle_gamma   90.00
#
_symmetry.space_group_name_H-M   'P 1'
#
loop_
_entity.id
_entity.type
_entity.pdbx_description
1 polymer ?
#
loop_
_entity_poly.entity_id
_entity_poly.type
_entity_poly.pdbx_seq_one_letter_code
_entity_poly.pdbx_strand_id
1 'polypeptide(L)'
;MIVAQRKNIPELLDIVEKHRKVLLLGCGTCVTVCLAGGQREVGIIASALRMAAKLKGRPLEVEELTIERQCDNVFLEQAAEAIKKNDAVLSIGCGAGVQAIAERFASKPVYAGLNTAFIGILEERGVWTEKCAACGECVLHLYGGICPITRCAKKMMNGPCSGSREDRCEVAPDRPCAWQLIYKRLKEIGQLDRLKEIKKPKNWRSSLSGGTRKIVREDHRV
;
A
#
# COMPACT_ATOMS: atom_id res chain seq x y z
N MET A 1 7.01 -3.58 0.97
CA MET A 1 5.73 -4.07 0.42
C MET A 1 4.63 -3.02 0.56
N ILE A 2 3.59 -3.08 -0.25
CA ILE A 2 2.38 -2.28 -0.04
C ILE A 2 1.53 -2.96 1.02
N VAL A 3 1.11 -2.19 2.02
CA VAL A 3 0.18 -2.64 3.07
C VAL A 3 -1.19 -2.04 2.80
N ALA A 4 -2.23 -2.85 2.91
CA ALA A 4 -3.61 -2.46 2.68
C ALA A 4 -4.55 -3.05 3.74
N GLN A 5 -5.71 -2.44 3.90
CA GLN A 5 -6.76 -2.88 4.80
C GLN A 5 -8.03 -3.21 4.00
N ARG A 6 -8.71 -4.27 4.41
CA ARG A 6 -9.98 -4.66 3.79
C ARG A 6 -11.09 -3.69 4.17
N LYS A 7 -11.92 -3.36 3.19
CA LYS A 7 -13.21 -2.72 3.43
C LYS A 7 -14.16 -3.72 4.09
N ASN A 8 -15.13 -3.25 4.87
CA ASN A 8 -16.11 -4.13 5.49
C ASN A 8 -17.12 -4.69 4.47
N ILE A 9 -17.75 -5.82 4.78
CA ILE A 9 -18.66 -6.50 3.85
C ILE A 9 -19.87 -5.63 3.47
N PRO A 10 -20.54 -4.89 4.38
CA PRO A 10 -21.58 -3.96 4.00
C PRO A 10 -21.15 -2.95 2.94
N GLU A 11 -19.98 -2.28 3.14
CA GLU A 11 -19.43 -1.33 2.19
C GLU A 11 -19.13 -1.98 0.82
N LEU A 12 -18.52 -3.18 0.82
CA LEU A 12 -18.28 -3.92 -0.41
C LEU A 12 -19.55 -4.27 -1.17
N LEU A 13 -20.58 -4.67 -0.43
CA LEU A 13 -21.87 -5.01 -1.03
C LEU A 13 -22.55 -3.78 -1.65
N ASP A 14 -22.51 -2.65 -0.97
CA ASP A 14 -23.07 -1.39 -1.48
C ASP A 14 -22.31 -0.89 -2.73
N ILE A 15 -20.98 -1.03 -2.77
CA ILE A 15 -20.14 -0.70 -3.93
C ILE A 15 -20.56 -1.47 -5.19
N VAL A 16 -20.90 -2.76 -5.04
CA VAL A 16 -21.26 -3.60 -6.18
C VAL A 16 -22.77 -3.73 -6.39
N GLU A 17 -23.56 -2.95 -5.67
CA GLU A 17 -25.02 -3.05 -5.58
C GLU A 17 -25.74 -3.13 -6.94
N LYS A 18 -25.25 -2.41 -7.93
CA LYS A 18 -25.89 -2.31 -9.27
C LYS A 18 -25.58 -3.49 -10.19
N HIS A 19 -24.71 -4.41 -9.77
CA HIS A 19 -24.25 -5.52 -10.59
C HIS A 19 -24.83 -6.84 -10.12
N ARG A 20 -25.06 -7.77 -11.06
CA ARG A 20 -25.52 -9.12 -10.77
C ARG A 20 -24.38 -10.13 -10.72
N LYS A 21 -23.34 -9.88 -11.53
CA LYS A 21 -22.20 -10.77 -11.68
C LYS A 21 -20.90 -9.99 -11.52
N VAL A 22 -20.13 -10.30 -10.50
CA VAL A 22 -18.92 -9.56 -10.14
C VAL A 22 -17.73 -10.51 -10.10
N LEU A 23 -16.64 -10.12 -10.75
CA LEU A 23 -15.35 -10.75 -10.56
C LEU A 23 -14.69 -10.20 -9.30
N LEU A 24 -14.49 -11.03 -8.28
CA LEU A 24 -13.64 -10.70 -7.15
C LEU A 24 -12.20 -11.10 -7.48
N LEU A 25 -11.37 -10.09 -7.76
CA LEU A 25 -10.00 -10.29 -8.24
C LEU A 25 -8.97 -10.04 -7.13
N GLY A 26 -8.27 -11.10 -6.74
CA GLY A 26 -7.16 -11.10 -5.78
C GLY A 26 -5.81 -10.80 -6.41
N CYS A 27 -4.82 -10.47 -5.57
CA CYS A 27 -3.44 -10.23 -5.96
C CYS A 27 -2.49 -11.03 -5.07
N GLY A 28 -1.64 -11.87 -5.69
CA GLY A 28 -0.78 -12.86 -5.02
C GLY A 28 0.49 -12.30 -4.37
N THR A 29 0.76 -10.99 -4.44
CA THR A 29 1.99 -10.39 -3.91
C THR A 29 1.76 -9.60 -2.62
N CYS A 30 1.97 -8.30 -2.61
CA CYS A 30 1.99 -7.45 -1.41
C CYS A 30 0.77 -7.64 -0.49
N VAL A 31 -0.44 -7.66 -1.07
CA VAL A 31 -1.68 -7.75 -0.30
C VAL A 31 -1.97 -9.16 0.23
N THR A 32 -1.36 -10.18 -0.34
CA THR A 32 -1.36 -11.54 0.22
C THR A 32 -0.54 -11.58 1.51
N VAL A 33 0.66 -11.00 1.49
CA VAL A 33 1.54 -10.95 2.67
C VAL A 33 0.92 -10.15 3.81
N CYS A 34 0.17 -9.10 3.52
CA CYS A 34 -0.55 -8.36 4.57
C CYS A 34 -1.95 -8.91 4.88
N LEU A 35 -2.27 -10.12 4.41
CA LEU A 35 -3.51 -10.84 4.71
C LEU A 35 -4.78 -10.04 4.35
N ALA A 36 -4.71 -9.24 3.29
CA ALA A 36 -5.80 -8.36 2.88
C ALA A 36 -6.50 -8.82 1.59
N GLY A 37 -5.75 -9.37 0.59
CA GLY A 37 -6.29 -9.58 -0.74
C GLY A 37 -5.72 -10.75 -1.54
N GLY A 38 -5.17 -11.77 -0.88
CA GLY A 38 -4.70 -13.00 -1.50
C GLY A 38 -5.82 -14.00 -1.79
N GLN A 39 -5.47 -15.16 -2.32
CA GLN A 39 -6.42 -16.21 -2.67
C GLN A 39 -7.33 -16.62 -1.50
N ARG A 40 -6.77 -16.72 -0.30
CA ARG A 40 -7.54 -17.04 0.91
C ARG A 40 -8.60 -15.97 1.19
N GLU A 41 -8.23 -14.71 1.10
CA GLU A 41 -9.11 -13.57 1.34
C GLU A 41 -10.19 -13.47 0.26
N VAL A 42 -9.87 -13.80 -1.00
CA VAL A 42 -10.85 -13.93 -2.09
C VAL A 42 -11.96 -14.89 -1.70
N GLY A 43 -11.63 -16.11 -1.28
CA GLY A 43 -12.66 -17.11 -0.89
C GLY A 43 -13.51 -16.67 0.29
N ILE A 44 -12.90 -16.06 1.31
CA ILE A 44 -13.62 -15.55 2.50
C ILE A 44 -14.58 -14.43 2.11
N ILE A 45 -14.10 -13.43 1.36
CA ILE A 45 -14.89 -12.26 0.95
C ILE A 45 -16.01 -12.67 -0.01
N ALA A 46 -15.73 -13.54 -0.98
CA ALA A 46 -16.74 -14.02 -1.92
C ALA A 46 -17.89 -14.73 -1.21
N SER A 47 -17.55 -15.61 -0.29
CA SER A 47 -18.56 -16.32 0.52
C SER A 47 -19.41 -15.35 1.35
N ALA A 48 -18.76 -14.39 2.00
CA ALA A 48 -19.44 -13.37 2.80
C ALA A 48 -20.36 -12.48 1.95
N LEU A 49 -19.91 -12.05 0.77
CA LEU A 49 -20.70 -11.24 -0.17
C LEU A 49 -21.93 -11.99 -0.67
N ARG A 50 -21.77 -13.27 -1.08
CA ARG A 50 -22.91 -14.11 -1.51
C ARG A 50 -23.95 -14.25 -0.39
N MET A 51 -23.51 -14.52 0.84
CA MET A 51 -24.42 -14.63 2.00
C MET A 51 -25.14 -13.32 2.29
N ALA A 52 -24.40 -12.21 2.36
CA ALA A 52 -24.96 -10.89 2.64
C ALA A 52 -25.95 -10.43 1.55
N ALA A 53 -25.64 -10.68 0.28
CA ALA A 53 -26.53 -10.38 -0.84
C ALA A 53 -27.82 -11.21 -0.79
N LYS A 54 -27.71 -12.49 -0.46
CA LYS A 54 -28.88 -13.38 -0.29
C LYS A 54 -29.80 -12.91 0.85
N LEU A 55 -29.22 -12.49 1.98
CA LEU A 55 -29.99 -11.94 3.11
C LEU A 55 -30.73 -10.64 2.75
N LYS A 56 -30.17 -9.83 1.84
CA LYS A 56 -30.86 -8.64 1.30
C LYS A 56 -31.87 -8.95 0.17
N GLY A 57 -32.14 -10.24 -0.12
CA GLY A 57 -33.04 -10.64 -1.20
C GLY A 57 -32.53 -10.35 -2.62
N ARG A 58 -31.24 -10.11 -2.78
CA ARG A 58 -30.59 -9.72 -4.04
C ARG A 58 -29.40 -10.64 -4.31
N PRO A 59 -29.61 -11.82 -4.91
CA PRO A 59 -28.53 -12.75 -5.17
C PRO A 59 -27.45 -12.13 -6.07
N LEU A 60 -26.19 -12.23 -5.63
CA LEU A 60 -25.00 -11.76 -6.31
C LEU A 60 -24.17 -12.98 -6.73
N GLU A 61 -23.89 -13.10 -8.03
CA GLU A 61 -22.90 -14.03 -8.53
C GLU A 61 -21.51 -13.43 -8.34
N VAL A 62 -20.64 -14.15 -7.63
CA VAL A 62 -19.26 -13.74 -7.41
C VAL A 62 -18.34 -14.79 -8.02
N GLU A 63 -17.67 -14.44 -9.10
CA GLU A 63 -16.58 -15.24 -9.67
C GLU A 63 -15.28 -14.91 -8.93
N GLU A 64 -14.50 -15.91 -8.59
CA GLU A 64 -13.28 -15.78 -7.80
C GLU A 64 -12.07 -16.03 -8.68
N LEU A 65 -11.12 -15.09 -8.69
CA LEU A 65 -9.84 -15.27 -9.38
C LEU A 65 -8.75 -14.55 -8.58
N THR A 66 -7.56 -15.13 -8.53
CA THR A 66 -6.36 -14.47 -8.01
C THR A 66 -5.26 -14.60 -9.03
N ILE A 67 -4.70 -13.45 -9.44
CA ILE A 67 -3.51 -13.40 -10.31
C ILE A 67 -2.29 -13.02 -9.48
N GLU A 68 -1.11 -13.31 -9.98
CA GLU A 68 0.14 -13.03 -9.25
C GLU A 68 0.27 -11.54 -8.93
N ARG A 69 0.00 -10.65 -9.91
CA ARG A 69 0.22 -9.21 -9.76
C ARG A 69 -0.75 -8.40 -10.62
N GLN A 70 -1.59 -7.60 -9.98
CA GLN A 70 -2.55 -6.75 -10.69
C GLN A 70 -1.95 -5.47 -11.30
N CYS A 71 -0.80 -5.02 -10.81
CA CYS A 71 -0.10 -3.81 -11.31
C CYS A 71 0.90 -4.09 -12.44
N ASP A 72 0.75 -5.21 -13.12
CA ASP A 72 1.59 -5.65 -14.23
C ASP A 72 0.71 -6.23 -15.35
N ASN A 73 0.81 -5.66 -16.53
CA ASN A 73 -0.04 -6.00 -17.67
C ASN A 73 0.10 -7.46 -18.13
N VAL A 74 1.28 -8.07 -17.96
CA VAL A 74 1.52 -9.49 -18.30
C VAL A 74 0.62 -10.41 -17.47
N PHE A 75 0.53 -10.14 -16.17
CA PHE A 75 -0.35 -10.92 -15.28
C PHE A 75 -1.83 -10.55 -15.43
N LEU A 76 -2.13 -9.27 -15.76
CA LEU A 76 -3.52 -8.84 -16.01
C LEU A 76 -4.16 -9.54 -17.20
N GLU A 77 -3.37 -9.91 -18.21
CA GLU A 77 -3.89 -10.63 -19.38
C GLU A 77 -4.49 -11.99 -19.00
N GLN A 78 -3.98 -12.63 -17.94
CA GLN A 78 -4.52 -13.89 -17.42
C GLN A 78 -5.96 -13.74 -16.88
N ALA A 79 -6.36 -12.53 -16.50
CA ALA A 79 -7.70 -12.23 -16.01
C ALA A 79 -8.63 -11.70 -17.11
N ALA A 80 -8.16 -11.46 -18.32
CA ALA A 80 -8.89 -10.75 -19.37
C ALA A 80 -10.26 -11.37 -19.69
N GLU A 81 -10.33 -12.70 -19.84
CA GLU A 81 -11.59 -13.40 -20.12
C GLU A 81 -12.57 -13.33 -18.94
N ALA A 82 -12.09 -13.49 -17.72
CA ALA A 82 -12.93 -13.37 -16.53
C ALA A 82 -13.46 -11.92 -16.37
N ILE A 83 -12.62 -10.92 -16.63
CA ILE A 83 -13.02 -9.50 -16.61
C ILE A 83 -14.11 -9.22 -17.65
N LYS A 84 -13.96 -9.72 -18.89
CA LYS A 84 -14.96 -9.52 -19.95
C LYS A 84 -16.31 -10.15 -19.63
N LYS A 85 -16.31 -11.32 -19.02
CA LYS A 85 -17.49 -12.15 -18.73
C LYS A 85 -18.35 -11.61 -17.57
N ASN A 86 -17.78 -10.80 -16.68
CA ASN A 86 -18.45 -10.23 -15.52
C ASN A 86 -18.96 -8.81 -15.78
N ASP A 87 -19.96 -8.35 -15.03
CA ASP A 87 -20.52 -6.99 -15.15
C ASP A 87 -19.51 -5.95 -14.61
N ALA A 88 -18.80 -6.31 -13.56
CA ALA A 88 -17.83 -5.44 -12.88
C ALA A 88 -16.70 -6.25 -12.25
N VAL A 89 -15.61 -5.56 -11.90
CA VAL A 89 -14.48 -6.11 -11.15
C VAL A 89 -14.45 -5.46 -9.76
N LEU A 90 -14.50 -6.26 -8.72
CA LEU A 90 -14.16 -5.86 -7.36
C LEU A 90 -12.73 -6.32 -7.07
N SER A 91 -11.78 -5.39 -7.17
CA SER A 91 -10.36 -5.69 -6.95
C SER A 91 -10.02 -5.62 -5.46
N ILE A 92 -9.47 -6.69 -4.92
CA ILE A 92 -8.80 -6.71 -3.62
C ILE A 92 -7.27 -6.69 -3.76
N GLY A 93 -6.81 -5.90 -4.74
CA GLY A 93 -5.44 -5.41 -4.91
C GLY A 93 -5.24 -4.04 -4.29
N CYS A 94 -4.01 -3.53 -4.31
CA CYS A 94 -3.73 -2.14 -3.94
C CYS A 94 -4.19 -1.17 -5.03
N GLY A 95 -4.25 0.14 -4.71
CA GLY A 95 -4.72 1.17 -5.65
C GLY A 95 -3.98 1.22 -6.98
N ALA A 96 -2.71 0.81 -7.05
CA ALA A 96 -2.00 0.69 -8.32
C ALA A 96 -2.59 -0.41 -9.21
N GLY A 97 -2.92 -1.58 -8.62
CA GLY A 97 -3.58 -2.66 -9.35
C GLY A 97 -4.99 -2.29 -9.83
N VAL A 98 -5.78 -1.63 -8.96
CA VAL A 98 -7.13 -1.15 -9.34
C VAL A 98 -7.07 -0.24 -10.57
N GLN A 99 -6.15 0.73 -10.58
CA GLN A 99 -5.98 1.66 -11.69
C GLN A 99 -5.47 0.96 -12.95
N ALA A 100 -4.51 0.04 -12.83
CA ALA A 100 -4.02 -0.72 -13.97
C ALA A 100 -5.13 -1.53 -14.65
N ILE A 101 -6.05 -2.14 -13.87
CA ILE A 101 -7.22 -2.84 -14.42
C ILE A 101 -8.14 -1.84 -15.15
N ALA A 102 -8.45 -0.70 -14.50
CA ALA A 102 -9.34 0.30 -15.07
C ALA A 102 -8.79 0.91 -16.38
N GLU A 103 -7.50 1.16 -16.44
CA GLU A 103 -6.82 1.65 -17.66
C GLU A 103 -6.81 0.61 -18.78
N ARG A 104 -6.52 -0.65 -18.43
CA ARG A 104 -6.43 -1.74 -19.42
C ARG A 104 -7.80 -2.18 -19.96
N PHE A 105 -8.82 -2.14 -19.12
CA PHE A 105 -10.19 -2.58 -19.44
C PHE A 105 -11.19 -1.44 -19.26
N ALA A 106 -10.99 -0.36 -20.00
CA ALA A 106 -11.70 0.91 -19.87
C ALA A 106 -13.25 0.83 -19.95
N SER A 107 -13.79 -0.22 -20.59
CA SER A 107 -15.24 -0.45 -20.69
C SER A 107 -15.85 -1.17 -19.46
N LYS A 108 -15.02 -1.61 -18.50
CA LYS A 108 -15.47 -2.36 -17.31
C LYS A 108 -15.44 -1.48 -16.07
N PRO A 109 -16.52 -1.43 -15.30
CA PRO A 109 -16.49 -0.86 -13.96
C PRO A 109 -15.51 -1.62 -13.06
N VAL A 110 -14.59 -0.89 -12.42
CA VAL A 110 -13.59 -1.44 -11.51
C VAL A 110 -13.69 -0.74 -10.16
N TYR A 111 -13.81 -1.51 -9.10
CA TYR A 111 -14.01 -1.02 -7.75
C TYR A 111 -12.89 -1.48 -6.82
N ALA A 112 -12.48 -0.58 -5.89
CA ALA A 112 -11.48 -0.89 -4.89
C ALA A 112 -12.11 -1.57 -3.67
N GLY A 113 -11.75 -2.81 -3.42
CA GLY A 113 -12.17 -3.56 -2.22
C GLY A 113 -11.24 -3.40 -1.01
N LEU A 114 -10.08 -2.75 -1.22
CA LEU A 114 -9.12 -2.44 -0.17
C LEU A 114 -8.85 -0.94 -0.09
N ASN A 115 -8.44 -0.50 1.10
CA ASN A 115 -7.79 0.79 1.31
C ASN A 115 -6.27 0.58 1.32
N THR A 116 -5.55 1.13 0.35
CA THR A 116 -4.09 1.13 0.34
C THR A 116 -3.60 2.05 1.45
N ALA A 117 -2.86 1.52 2.42
CA ALA A 117 -2.46 2.25 3.61
C ALA A 117 -1.07 2.90 3.45
N PHE A 118 -0.01 2.08 3.28
CA PHE A 118 1.36 2.58 3.25
C PHE A 118 2.34 1.60 2.61
N ILE A 119 3.59 2.04 2.47
CA ILE A 119 4.74 1.19 2.12
C ILE A 119 5.49 0.84 3.41
N GLY A 120 5.54 -0.46 3.74
CA GLY A 120 6.10 -0.90 5.00
C GLY A 120 6.73 -2.28 4.98
N ILE A 121 6.98 -2.77 6.18
CA ILE A 121 7.49 -4.11 6.45
C ILE A 121 6.52 -4.88 7.36
N LEU A 122 6.63 -6.19 7.33
CA LEU A 122 6.10 -7.08 8.36
C LEU A 122 7.14 -7.13 9.50
N GLU A 123 6.82 -6.61 10.66
CA GLU A 123 7.69 -6.67 11.85
C GLU A 123 7.56 -8.01 12.55
N GLU A 124 6.33 -8.42 12.78
CA GLU A 124 5.97 -9.74 13.29
C GLU A 124 4.60 -10.15 12.73
N ARG A 125 4.22 -11.40 12.89
CA ARG A 125 2.97 -11.91 12.33
C ARG A 125 1.77 -11.11 12.84
N GLY A 126 1.08 -10.43 11.92
CA GLY A 126 -0.07 -9.58 12.23
C GLY A 126 0.27 -8.11 12.48
N VAL A 127 1.56 -7.72 12.45
CA VAL A 127 2.01 -6.34 12.68
C VAL A 127 2.78 -5.80 11.49
N TRP A 128 2.25 -4.78 10.86
CA TRP A 128 2.87 -4.07 9.75
C TRP A 128 3.14 -2.63 10.12
N THR A 129 4.33 -2.15 9.81
CA THR A 129 4.77 -0.80 10.14
C THR A 129 5.24 -0.05 8.90
N GLU A 130 4.82 1.20 8.77
CA GLU A 130 5.25 2.09 7.71
C GLU A 130 6.75 2.41 7.83
N LYS A 131 7.47 2.29 6.71
CA LYS A 131 8.93 2.57 6.65
C LYS A 131 9.33 3.50 5.51
N CYS A 132 8.46 3.73 4.51
CA CYS A 132 8.81 4.52 3.34
C CYS A 132 7.64 5.35 2.82
N ALA A 133 7.88 6.64 2.57
CA ALA A 133 6.92 7.55 1.96
C ALA A 133 7.06 7.66 0.43
N ALA A 134 7.90 6.86 -0.21
CA ALA A 134 8.19 6.91 -1.65
C ALA A 134 8.54 8.33 -2.15
N CYS A 135 9.31 9.09 -1.38
CA CYS A 135 9.57 10.50 -1.64
C CYS A 135 10.57 10.80 -2.78
N GLY A 136 11.10 9.75 -3.43
CA GLY A 136 11.88 9.85 -4.67
C GLY A 136 13.38 10.16 -4.50
N GLU A 137 13.80 10.71 -3.37
CA GLU A 137 15.21 10.98 -3.06
C GLU A 137 15.56 10.37 -1.70
N CYS A 138 16.31 9.27 -1.71
CA CYS A 138 16.57 8.49 -0.51
C CYS A 138 17.76 9.03 0.28
N VAL A 139 17.51 9.37 1.54
CA VAL A 139 18.52 9.93 2.47
C VAL A 139 18.91 8.97 3.59
N LEU A 140 18.54 7.71 3.51
CA LEU A 140 18.75 6.70 4.57
C LEU A 140 20.23 6.55 4.95
N HIS A 141 21.15 6.69 3.97
CA HIS A 141 22.58 6.61 4.19
C HIS A 141 23.11 7.69 5.14
N LEU A 142 22.42 8.82 5.28
CA LEU A 142 22.80 9.91 6.18
C LEU A 142 22.40 9.65 7.64
N TYR A 143 21.43 8.78 7.88
CA TYR A 143 20.78 8.59 9.18
C TYR A 143 20.84 7.13 9.67
N GLY A 144 21.89 6.40 9.28
CA GLY A 144 22.09 5.03 9.73
C GLY A 144 21.00 4.05 9.31
N GLY A 145 20.32 4.29 8.16
CA GLY A 145 19.24 3.45 7.65
C GLY A 145 17.85 3.78 8.22
N ILE A 146 17.71 4.80 9.06
CA ILE A 146 16.42 5.21 9.65
C ILE A 146 15.89 6.45 8.96
N CYS A 147 14.68 6.37 8.38
CA CYS A 147 14.10 7.47 7.60
C CYS A 147 13.48 8.56 8.50
N PRO A 148 14.02 9.77 8.55
CA PRO A 148 13.40 10.87 9.29
C PRO A 148 12.11 11.36 8.62
N ILE A 149 11.99 11.23 7.29
CA ILE A 149 10.79 11.68 6.54
C ILE A 149 9.54 10.87 6.93
N THR A 150 9.68 9.54 7.01
CA THR A 150 8.56 8.64 7.31
C THR A 150 8.34 8.48 8.81
N ARG A 151 9.42 8.39 9.59
CA ARG A 151 9.33 8.00 11.01
C ARG A 151 9.24 9.17 11.98
N CYS A 152 9.60 10.40 11.56
CA CYS A 152 9.39 11.58 12.36
C CYS A 152 8.08 12.27 11.96
N ALA A 153 7.14 12.43 12.90
CA ALA A 153 5.86 13.09 12.65
C ALA A 153 6.01 14.52 12.10
N LYS A 154 7.08 15.21 12.52
CA LYS A 154 7.41 16.56 12.05
C LYS A 154 8.33 16.57 10.82
N LYS A 155 8.75 15.40 10.32
CA LYS A 155 9.66 15.25 9.16
C LYS A 155 10.96 16.04 9.28
N MET A 156 11.48 16.17 10.51
CA MET A 156 12.70 16.93 10.79
C MET A 156 13.92 16.27 10.13
N MET A 157 14.74 17.07 9.43
CA MET A 157 15.94 16.60 8.72
C MET A 157 17.24 16.86 9.46
N ASN A 158 17.29 17.84 10.37
CA ASN A 158 18.50 18.32 11.02
C ASN A 158 18.41 18.25 12.55
N GLY A 159 18.04 17.12 13.09
CA GLY A 159 18.04 16.90 14.51
C GLY A 159 16.64 16.78 15.13
N PRO A 160 16.60 16.46 16.42
CA PRO A 160 15.37 16.30 17.17
C PRO A 160 14.66 17.63 17.40
N CYS A 161 13.34 17.57 17.57
CA CYS A 161 12.51 18.74 17.91
C CYS A 161 12.53 19.11 19.40
N SER A 162 13.36 18.46 20.21
CA SER A 162 13.42 18.58 21.69
C SER A 162 12.17 18.15 22.46
N GLY A 163 11.11 17.71 21.78
CA GLY A 163 9.85 17.31 22.43
C GLY A 163 9.76 15.83 22.79
N SER A 164 10.79 15.03 22.49
CA SER A 164 10.77 13.61 22.86
C SER A 164 10.95 13.43 24.38
N ARG A 165 10.15 12.54 24.96
CA ARG A 165 10.24 12.13 26.37
C ARG A 165 10.35 10.61 26.44
N GLU A 166 11.27 10.10 27.26
CA GLU A 166 11.47 8.66 27.44
C GLU A 166 11.56 7.89 26.11
N ASP A 167 12.32 8.43 25.15
CA ASP A 167 12.45 7.90 23.78
C ASP A 167 11.15 7.89 22.94
N ARG A 168 10.08 8.50 23.42
CA ARG A 168 8.78 8.58 22.71
C ARG A 168 8.61 9.89 21.97
N CYS A 169 7.85 9.84 20.88
CA CYS A 169 7.51 11.02 20.08
C CYS A 169 6.46 11.88 20.79
N GLU A 170 6.64 13.20 20.88
CA GLU A 170 5.65 14.08 21.50
C GLU A 170 4.33 14.17 20.74
N VAL A 171 4.37 13.96 19.40
CA VAL A 171 3.17 13.99 18.54
C VAL A 171 2.41 12.67 18.57
N ALA A 172 3.11 11.57 18.76
CA ALA A 172 2.57 10.21 18.79
C ALA A 172 3.26 9.41 19.91
N PRO A 173 2.82 9.55 21.17
CA PRO A 173 3.48 8.95 22.34
C PRO A 173 3.48 7.41 22.35
N ASP A 174 2.65 6.78 21.54
CA ASP A 174 2.63 5.35 21.27
C ASP A 174 3.83 4.87 20.44
N ARG A 175 4.60 5.79 19.86
CA ARG A 175 5.70 5.49 18.92
C ARG A 175 7.04 5.97 19.43
N PRO A 176 8.13 5.22 19.14
CA PRO A 176 9.48 5.67 19.44
C PRO A 176 9.84 6.92 18.63
N CYS A 177 10.58 7.84 19.26
CA CYS A 177 11.09 9.02 18.57
C CYS A 177 12.11 8.63 17.50
N ALA A 178 11.85 9.01 16.24
CA ALA A 178 12.74 8.70 15.11
C ALA A 178 14.16 9.23 15.33
N TRP A 179 14.32 10.41 15.92
CA TRP A 179 15.62 11.02 16.16
C TRP A 179 16.41 10.38 17.31
N GLN A 180 15.72 9.87 18.34
CA GLN A 180 16.37 9.05 19.36
C GLN A 180 16.88 7.74 18.75
N LEU A 181 16.11 7.12 17.87
CA LEU A 181 16.55 5.93 17.14
C LEU A 181 17.74 6.22 16.23
N ILE A 182 17.72 7.33 15.47
CA ILE A 182 18.83 7.76 14.60
C ILE A 182 20.10 8.00 15.42
N TYR A 183 20.00 8.72 16.54
CA TYR A 183 21.12 8.99 17.42
C TYR A 183 21.74 7.70 17.95
N LYS A 184 20.91 6.82 18.54
CA LYS A 184 21.37 5.52 19.07
C LYS A 184 22.04 4.69 17.97
N ARG A 185 21.42 4.63 16.79
CA ARG A 185 21.98 3.87 15.66
C ARG A 185 23.30 4.42 15.17
N LEU A 186 23.42 5.73 14.97
CA LEU A 186 24.67 6.36 14.53
C LEU A 186 25.78 6.24 15.57
N LYS A 187 25.44 6.29 16.87
CA LYS A 187 26.38 6.02 17.97
C LYS A 187 26.91 4.59 17.90
N GLU A 188 26.02 3.63 17.77
CA GLU A 188 26.35 2.19 17.69
C GLU A 188 27.30 1.86 16.54
N ILE A 189 27.11 2.49 15.36
CA ILE A 189 27.94 2.27 14.17
C ILE A 189 29.12 3.25 14.05
N GLY A 190 29.41 4.04 15.09
CA GLY A 190 30.55 4.98 15.13
C GLY A 190 30.44 6.15 14.14
N GLN A 191 29.23 6.60 13.80
CA GLN A 191 29.00 7.65 12.76
C GLN A 191 28.27 8.88 13.30
N LEU A 192 28.39 9.20 14.59
CA LEU A 192 27.74 10.38 15.20
C LEU A 192 28.13 11.70 14.54
N ASP A 193 29.34 11.80 14.00
CA ASP A 193 29.84 13.02 13.35
C ASP A 193 28.98 13.47 12.17
N ARG A 194 28.22 12.55 11.55
CA ARG A 194 27.23 12.87 10.51
C ARG A 194 26.15 13.84 10.97
N LEU A 195 25.86 13.91 12.28
CA LEU A 195 24.87 14.83 12.83
C LEU A 195 25.36 16.27 12.95
N LYS A 196 26.67 16.50 12.84
CA LYS A 196 27.27 17.84 12.84
C LYS A 196 27.04 18.59 11.53
N GLU A 197 26.79 17.85 10.45
CA GLU A 197 26.56 18.42 9.14
C GLU A 197 25.10 18.83 8.97
N ILE A 198 24.85 20.11 8.68
CA ILE A 198 23.50 20.59 8.37
C ILE A 198 23.14 20.15 6.94
N LYS A 199 22.06 19.40 6.84
CA LYS A 199 21.54 18.94 5.56
C LYS A 199 20.67 20.02 4.92
N LYS A 200 20.84 20.22 3.63
CA LYS A 200 20.02 21.15 2.84
C LYS A 200 18.56 20.67 2.83
N PRO A 201 17.58 21.58 2.65
CA PRO A 201 16.20 21.20 2.45
C PRO A 201 16.06 20.19 1.31
N LYS A 202 15.24 19.17 1.52
CA LYS A 202 14.98 18.16 0.51
C LYS A 202 14.28 18.75 -0.72
N ASN A 203 14.67 18.32 -1.90
CA ASN A 203 13.93 18.61 -3.12
C ASN A 203 12.65 17.74 -3.20
N TRP A 204 11.52 18.33 -2.92
CA TRP A 204 10.24 17.65 -2.95
C TRP A 204 9.65 17.44 -4.35
N ARG A 205 10.26 17.97 -5.40
CA ARG A 205 9.84 17.74 -6.79
C ARG A 205 9.93 16.27 -7.18
N SER A 206 10.84 15.49 -6.56
CA SER A 206 10.95 14.04 -6.76
C SER A 206 9.87 13.23 -6.05
N SER A 207 9.03 13.87 -5.21
CA SER A 207 7.91 13.24 -4.51
C SER A 207 6.61 13.37 -5.30
N LEU A 208 5.52 12.77 -4.77
CA LEU A 208 4.19 12.92 -5.34
C LEU A 208 3.72 14.38 -5.42
N SER A 209 4.29 15.29 -4.62
CA SER A 209 3.98 16.73 -4.67
C SER A 209 4.32 17.37 -6.03
N GLY A 210 5.19 16.74 -6.83
CA GLY A 210 5.48 17.13 -8.22
C GLY A 210 4.54 16.52 -9.26
N GLY A 211 3.49 15.83 -8.86
CA GLY A 211 2.58 15.09 -9.73
C GLY A 211 3.00 13.63 -9.97
N THR A 212 2.33 12.99 -10.91
CA THR A 212 2.59 11.58 -11.26
C THR A 212 3.98 11.42 -11.87
N ARG A 213 4.78 10.53 -11.30
CA ARG A 213 6.15 10.26 -11.73
C ARG A 213 6.19 9.10 -12.69
N LYS A 214 7.07 9.19 -13.70
CA LYS A 214 7.36 8.11 -14.65
C LYS A 214 8.87 7.87 -14.68
N ILE A 215 9.28 6.62 -14.65
CA ILE A 215 10.66 6.20 -14.87
C ILE A 215 10.68 5.33 -16.11
N VAL A 216 11.53 5.66 -17.07
CA VAL A 216 11.77 4.88 -18.27
C VAL A 216 13.18 4.32 -18.21
N ARG A 217 13.34 3.05 -18.50
CA ARG A 217 14.64 2.36 -18.65
C ARG A 217 14.71 1.87 -20.09
N GLU A 218 15.37 2.62 -20.94
CA GLU A 218 15.39 2.36 -22.38
C GLU A 218 16.07 1.02 -22.71
N ASP A 219 17.06 0.62 -21.92
CA ASP A 219 17.77 -0.66 -22.01
C ASP A 219 16.90 -1.89 -21.71
N HIS A 220 15.69 -1.69 -21.15
CA HIS A 220 14.72 -2.73 -20.82
C HIS A 220 13.39 -2.61 -21.60
N ARG A 221 13.32 -1.68 -22.56
CA ARG A 221 12.14 -1.56 -23.44
C ARG A 221 12.29 -2.57 -24.59
N VAL A 222 11.42 -3.55 -24.60
CA VAL A 222 11.28 -4.57 -25.67
C VAL A 222 10.10 -4.20 -26.57
#